data_24988fdf99402f97da772efac50b0603
#
_entry.id   24988fdf99402f97da772efac50b0603
#
_cell.length_a   1.000
_cell.length_b   1.000
_cell.length_c   1.000
_cell.angle_alpha   90.00
_cell.angle_beta   90.00
_cell.angle_gamma   90.00
#
_symmetry.space_group_name_H-M   'P 1'
#
loop_
_entity.id
_entity.type
_entity.pdbx_description
1 polymer ?
#
loop_
_entity_poly.entity_id
_entity_poly.type
_entity_poly.pdbx_seq_one_letter_code
_entity_poly.pdbx_strand_id
1 'polypeptide(L)'
;MNLQLWQEFLEDHQDIDMSSLEVQPDLAPEVWFNQQMEAKVQKKLLEIANKFFQDLDLANLFGKEVNIDDILLTGSLASYNWSKYSDVDLHLLLDFSKIDKNTELLQDFFKEKIINWNKKHNILIHGYEVEVYVQDSHENHVSMGVYSVLRGDWVQAPVRDNPKINYMDVKKKALKLMSLIDGAQGLFTHQKYDDSYDFSKKIKEKIRKFRRCGLEKGGIFSEENLAFKILRRNGYLERLSDLFTNSYDEMMSLRGNYRRKWQNFIKNDEET
;
A
#
# COMPACT_ATOMS: atom_id res chain seq x y z
N MET A 1 -10.07 -10.69 -26.44
CA MET A 1 -10.85 -9.45 -26.21
C MET A 1 -11.08 -8.84 -27.57
N ASN A 2 -12.37 -8.52 -27.93
CA ASN A 2 -12.74 -7.96 -29.24
C ASN A 2 -12.16 -6.52 -29.32
N LEU A 3 -11.71 -6.10 -30.52
CA LEU A 3 -11.13 -4.77 -30.77
C LEU A 3 -12.11 -3.63 -30.38
N GLN A 4 -13.39 -3.84 -30.61
CA GLN A 4 -14.46 -2.89 -30.29
C GLN A 4 -14.63 -2.71 -28.77
N LEU A 5 -14.66 -3.79 -28.00
CA LEU A 5 -14.69 -3.74 -26.53
C LEU A 5 -13.43 -3.08 -25.93
N TRP A 6 -12.30 -3.21 -26.63
CA TRP A 6 -11.06 -2.55 -26.24
C TRP A 6 -11.09 -1.05 -26.53
N GLN A 7 -11.71 -0.63 -27.65
CA GLN A 7 -11.91 0.79 -27.96
C GLN A 7 -12.87 1.46 -26.99
N GLU A 8 -14.02 0.84 -26.69
CA GLU A 8 -14.96 1.30 -25.66
C GLU A 8 -14.31 1.43 -24.29
N PHE A 9 -13.51 0.43 -23.89
CA PHE A 9 -12.75 0.47 -22.64
C PHE A 9 -11.72 1.61 -22.60
N LEU A 10 -11.06 1.92 -23.73
CA LEU A 10 -10.13 3.05 -23.84
C LEU A 10 -10.85 4.40 -23.78
N GLU A 11 -12.07 4.49 -24.31
CA GLU A 11 -12.90 5.68 -24.27
C GLU A 11 -13.41 5.96 -22.86
N ASP A 12 -13.87 4.94 -22.14
CA ASP A 12 -14.29 5.04 -20.73
C ASP A 12 -13.16 5.45 -19.77
N HIS A 13 -11.90 5.25 -20.17
CA HIS A 13 -10.73 5.54 -19.35
C HIS A 13 -9.85 6.68 -19.92
N GLN A 14 -10.44 7.60 -20.71
CA GLN A 14 -9.69 8.73 -21.27
C GLN A 14 -9.14 9.68 -20.20
N ASP A 15 -9.78 9.78 -19.03
CA ASP A 15 -9.51 10.75 -17.97
C ASP A 15 -8.56 10.28 -16.87
N ILE A 16 -7.67 9.28 -17.17
CA ILE A 16 -6.67 8.89 -16.17
C ILE A 16 -5.70 10.06 -15.94
N ASP A 17 -5.71 10.59 -14.71
CA ASP A 17 -4.81 11.65 -14.28
C ASP A 17 -3.34 11.16 -14.27
N MET A 18 -2.58 11.65 -15.23
CA MET A 18 -1.15 11.36 -15.39
C MET A 18 -0.25 12.42 -14.74
N SER A 19 -0.80 13.60 -14.38
CA SER A 19 -0.03 14.72 -13.80
C SER A 19 0.69 14.35 -12.52
N SER A 20 0.09 13.43 -11.78
CA SER A 20 0.64 12.90 -10.53
C SER A 20 1.90 12.02 -10.68
N LEU A 21 2.34 11.75 -11.91
CA LEU A 21 3.59 11.01 -12.19
C LEU A 21 4.75 11.93 -12.52
N GLU A 22 4.50 13.24 -12.62
CA GLU A 22 5.52 14.24 -12.92
C GLU A 22 6.49 14.41 -11.75
N VAL A 23 7.75 14.67 -12.09
CA VAL A 23 8.76 15.04 -11.10
C VAL A 23 8.54 16.50 -10.70
N GLN A 24 8.39 16.72 -9.42
CA GLN A 24 8.12 18.06 -8.88
C GLN A 24 9.37 18.94 -8.92
N PRO A 25 9.20 20.28 -9.04
CA PRO A 25 10.32 21.22 -8.98
C PRO A 25 10.99 21.25 -7.61
N ASP A 26 10.17 21.12 -6.54
CA ASP A 26 10.58 21.21 -5.15
C ASP A 26 10.07 20.01 -4.35
N LEU A 27 10.60 19.81 -3.16
CA LEU A 27 10.04 18.88 -2.16
C LEU A 27 8.65 19.39 -1.72
N ALA A 28 7.80 18.49 -1.18
CA ALA A 28 6.45 18.83 -0.75
C ALA A 28 6.45 20.02 0.24
N PRO A 29 5.92 21.20 -0.11
CA PRO A 29 6.07 22.42 0.70
C PRO A 29 5.34 22.32 2.04
N GLU A 30 4.36 21.43 2.17
CA GLU A 30 3.65 21.17 3.42
C GLU A 30 4.50 20.41 4.45
N VAL A 31 5.56 19.73 3.97
CA VAL A 31 6.46 18.91 4.80
C VAL A 31 7.83 19.57 4.94
N TRP A 32 8.28 20.28 3.89
CA TRP A 32 9.65 20.75 3.77
C TRP A 32 9.74 22.27 3.58
N PHE A 33 10.64 22.91 4.29
CA PHE A 33 11.08 24.28 4.05
C PHE A 33 12.61 24.31 3.92
N ASN A 34 13.12 24.80 2.78
CA ASN A 34 14.55 24.83 2.48
C ASN A 34 15.28 23.48 2.73
N GLN A 35 14.69 22.38 2.29
CA GLN A 35 15.16 21.01 2.48
C GLN A 35 15.25 20.54 3.95
N GLN A 36 14.72 21.31 4.88
CA GLN A 36 14.55 20.91 6.27
C GLN A 36 13.08 20.56 6.52
N MET A 37 12.84 19.52 7.33
CA MET A 37 11.48 19.19 7.71
C MET A 37 10.89 20.28 8.60
N GLU A 38 9.64 20.66 8.33
CA GLU A 38 8.89 21.57 9.18
C GLU A 38 8.83 21.06 10.64
N ALA A 39 9.19 21.90 11.61
CA ALA A 39 9.32 21.51 13.01
C ALA A 39 8.02 20.91 13.60
N LYS A 40 6.84 21.40 13.15
CA LYS A 40 5.55 20.86 13.57
C LYS A 40 5.32 19.46 13.01
N VAL A 41 5.72 19.22 11.76
CA VAL A 41 5.65 17.91 11.11
C VAL A 41 6.58 16.94 11.82
N GLN A 42 7.84 17.31 12.01
CA GLN A 42 8.83 16.50 12.72
C GLN A 42 8.33 16.08 14.10
N LYS A 43 7.88 17.04 14.91
CA LYS A 43 7.32 16.78 16.24
C LYS A 43 6.16 15.77 16.19
N LYS A 44 5.25 15.94 15.22
CA LYS A 44 4.07 15.08 15.11
C LYS A 44 4.46 13.65 14.67
N LEU A 45 5.40 13.52 13.74
CA LEU A 45 5.90 12.19 13.31
C LEU A 45 6.62 11.46 14.46
N LEU A 46 7.39 12.18 15.29
CA LEU A 46 7.99 11.61 16.51
C LEU A 46 6.94 11.14 17.52
N GLU A 47 5.87 11.92 17.72
CA GLU A 47 4.75 11.53 18.60
C GLU A 47 4.07 10.24 18.10
N ILE A 48 3.81 10.15 16.78
CA ILE A 48 3.18 8.97 16.15
C ILE A 48 4.08 7.75 16.29
N ALA A 49 5.36 7.86 15.94
CA ALA A 49 6.32 6.77 16.04
C ALA A 49 6.45 6.25 17.47
N ASN A 50 6.59 7.16 18.45
CA ASN A 50 6.70 6.78 19.85
C ASN A 50 5.41 6.11 20.35
N LYS A 51 4.24 6.59 19.96
CA LYS A 51 2.97 5.98 20.35
C LYS A 51 2.82 4.58 19.78
N PHE A 52 3.12 4.40 18.49
CA PHE A 52 3.13 3.08 17.87
C PHE A 52 4.12 2.13 18.56
N PHE A 53 5.34 2.61 18.84
CA PHE A 53 6.36 1.82 19.52
C PHE A 53 5.90 1.37 20.93
N GLN A 54 5.27 2.26 21.69
CA GLN A 54 4.68 1.90 22.99
C GLN A 54 3.58 0.84 22.87
N ASP A 55 2.74 0.93 21.83
CA ASP A 55 1.66 -0.03 21.57
C ASP A 55 2.18 -1.42 21.13
N LEU A 56 3.45 -1.53 20.69
CA LEU A 56 4.09 -2.83 20.41
C LEU A 56 4.37 -3.65 21.69
N ASP A 57 4.56 -2.98 22.83
CA ASP A 57 4.80 -3.58 24.15
C ASP A 57 5.94 -4.62 24.18
N LEU A 58 7.04 -4.31 23.46
CA LEU A 58 8.14 -5.24 23.24
C LEU A 58 8.84 -5.69 24.53
N ALA A 59 8.93 -4.81 25.51
CA ALA A 59 9.57 -5.13 26.80
C ALA A 59 8.82 -6.26 27.54
N ASN A 60 7.50 -6.22 27.56
CA ASN A 60 6.68 -7.27 28.16
C ASN A 60 6.69 -8.56 27.33
N LEU A 61 6.67 -8.44 25.99
CA LEU A 61 6.61 -9.60 25.12
C LEU A 61 7.93 -10.39 25.07
N PHE A 62 9.06 -9.69 25.02
CA PHE A 62 10.38 -10.30 24.85
C PHE A 62 11.24 -10.28 26.12
N GLY A 63 10.76 -9.66 27.22
CA GLY A 63 11.48 -9.57 28.48
C GLY A 63 12.79 -8.79 28.41
N LYS A 64 12.93 -7.88 27.43
CA LYS A 64 14.12 -7.08 27.17
C LYS A 64 13.74 -5.64 26.91
N GLU A 65 14.61 -4.72 27.31
CA GLU A 65 14.51 -3.33 26.89
C GLU A 65 14.91 -3.20 25.43
N VAL A 66 14.01 -2.66 24.63
CA VAL A 66 14.21 -2.38 23.21
C VAL A 66 14.16 -0.88 22.98
N ASN A 67 15.10 -0.36 22.24
CA ASN A 67 15.18 1.05 21.91
C ASN A 67 15.00 1.27 20.40
N ILE A 68 14.49 2.43 20.03
CA ILE A 68 14.45 2.88 18.65
C ILE A 68 15.84 3.38 18.27
N ASP A 69 16.47 2.78 17.24
CA ASP A 69 17.78 3.22 16.75
C ASP A 69 17.65 4.50 15.91
N ASP A 70 16.61 4.60 15.07
CA ASP A 70 16.27 5.80 14.30
C ASP A 70 14.78 5.79 13.88
N ILE A 71 14.28 6.95 13.48
CA ILE A 71 12.96 7.11 12.88
C ILE A 71 13.16 7.82 11.55
N LEU A 72 12.80 7.14 10.45
CA LEU A 72 13.06 7.64 9.11
C LEU A 72 11.77 7.98 8.38
N LEU A 73 11.81 9.10 7.64
CA LEU A 73 10.87 9.37 6.55
C LEU A 73 11.52 8.96 5.24
N THR A 74 10.82 8.13 4.48
CA THR A 74 11.24 7.67 3.16
C THR A 74 10.15 7.89 2.11
N GLY A 75 10.21 7.18 0.99
CA GLY A 75 9.15 7.20 -0.01
C GLY A 75 9.09 8.46 -0.86
N SER A 76 7.91 8.73 -1.40
CA SER A 76 7.75 9.82 -2.37
C SER A 76 7.81 11.20 -1.72
N LEU A 77 7.36 11.36 -0.48
CA LEU A 77 7.44 12.64 0.24
C LEU A 77 8.87 13.02 0.64
N ALA A 78 9.78 12.05 0.72
CA ALA A 78 11.20 12.30 0.91
C ALA A 78 11.97 12.50 -0.41
N SER A 79 11.28 12.77 -1.52
CA SER A 79 11.87 12.93 -2.84
C SER A 79 11.04 13.87 -3.73
N TYR A 80 11.50 14.11 -4.97
CA TYR A 80 10.83 14.98 -5.94
C TYR A 80 9.71 14.27 -6.74
N ASN A 81 9.38 13.02 -6.44
CA ASN A 81 8.31 12.25 -7.11
C ASN A 81 7.02 12.15 -6.28
N TRP A 82 6.83 13.11 -5.39
CA TRP A 82 5.61 13.25 -4.60
C TRP A 82 4.42 13.75 -5.41
N SER A 83 3.23 13.52 -4.91
CA SER A 83 1.97 14.03 -5.46
C SER A 83 0.93 14.12 -4.34
N LYS A 84 -0.25 14.67 -4.62
CA LYS A 84 -1.40 14.68 -3.69
C LYS A 84 -1.86 13.28 -3.20
N TYR A 85 -1.39 12.23 -3.84
CA TYR A 85 -1.67 10.82 -3.48
C TYR A 85 -0.51 10.15 -2.75
N SER A 86 0.48 10.91 -2.34
CA SER A 86 1.61 10.37 -1.58
C SER A 86 1.22 10.05 -0.15
N ASP A 87 1.90 9.08 0.43
CA ASP A 87 1.78 8.67 1.81
C ASP A 87 3.02 9.15 2.58
N VAL A 88 2.91 9.29 3.89
CA VAL A 88 4.04 9.51 4.80
C VAL A 88 4.56 8.14 5.22
N ASP A 89 5.60 7.65 4.56
CA ASP A 89 6.25 6.37 4.89
C ASP A 89 7.18 6.54 6.10
N LEU A 90 6.68 6.25 7.30
CA LEU A 90 7.39 6.42 8.57
C LEU A 90 7.97 5.10 9.06
N HIS A 91 9.30 4.95 9.02
CA HIS A 91 10.01 3.74 9.39
C HIS A 91 10.66 3.87 10.77
N LEU A 92 10.34 2.94 11.67
CA LEU A 92 11.03 2.78 12.94
C LEU A 92 12.15 1.75 12.75
N LEU A 93 13.38 2.13 13.01
CA LEU A 93 14.53 1.23 12.96
C LEU A 93 14.76 0.62 14.33
N LEU A 94 14.78 -0.70 14.38
CA LEU A 94 15.07 -1.50 15.56
C LEU A 94 16.17 -2.52 15.24
N ASP A 95 17.07 -2.76 16.17
CA ASP A 95 18.03 -3.85 16.04
C ASP A 95 17.37 -5.19 16.40
N PHE A 96 16.95 -5.93 15.38
CA PHE A 96 16.25 -7.20 15.56
C PHE A 96 17.09 -8.24 16.28
N SER A 97 18.42 -8.19 16.13
CA SER A 97 19.34 -9.12 16.80
C SER A 97 19.34 -8.98 18.32
N LYS A 98 19.02 -7.79 18.83
CA LYS A 98 18.85 -7.52 20.27
C LYS A 98 17.52 -8.01 20.82
N ILE A 99 16.49 -8.11 19.97
CA ILE A 99 15.13 -8.51 20.36
C ILE A 99 15.06 -10.05 20.45
N ASP A 100 15.29 -10.74 19.34
CA ASP A 100 15.29 -12.19 19.29
C ASP A 100 16.28 -12.71 18.22
N LYS A 101 16.76 -13.95 18.41
CA LYS A 101 17.62 -14.62 17.45
C LYS A 101 16.89 -15.05 16.18
N ASN A 102 15.58 -15.26 16.28
CA ASN A 102 14.72 -15.62 15.16
C ASN A 102 14.19 -14.36 14.45
N THR A 103 14.99 -13.80 13.58
CA THR A 103 14.64 -12.57 12.84
C THR A 103 13.47 -12.76 11.89
N GLU A 104 13.24 -13.96 11.34
CA GLU A 104 12.09 -14.27 10.50
C GLU A 104 10.78 -14.18 11.31
N LEU A 105 10.76 -14.71 12.52
CA LEU A 105 9.61 -14.60 13.41
C LEU A 105 9.32 -13.14 13.77
N LEU A 106 10.37 -12.33 14.00
CA LEU A 106 10.21 -10.90 14.27
C LEU A 106 9.63 -10.15 13.05
N GLN A 107 10.09 -10.47 11.84
CA GLN A 107 9.55 -9.88 10.62
C GLN A 107 8.05 -10.18 10.47
N ASP A 108 7.62 -11.41 10.69
CA ASP A 108 6.19 -11.78 10.64
C ASP A 108 5.39 -11.10 11.75
N PHE A 109 5.93 -11.06 12.98
CA PHE A 109 5.31 -10.37 14.11
C PHE A 109 5.09 -8.87 13.81
N PHE A 110 6.14 -8.16 13.38
CA PHE A 110 6.03 -6.73 13.07
C PHE A 110 5.11 -6.48 11.89
N LYS A 111 5.14 -7.32 10.87
CA LYS A 111 4.24 -7.22 9.71
C LYS A 111 2.77 -7.25 10.12
N GLU A 112 2.38 -8.18 11.02
CA GLU A 112 1.01 -8.25 11.53
C GLU A 112 0.64 -7.01 12.38
N LYS A 113 1.56 -6.54 13.21
CA LYS A 113 1.35 -5.33 14.02
C LYS A 113 1.17 -4.09 13.16
N ILE A 114 2.00 -3.92 12.13
CA ILE A 114 1.94 -2.82 11.16
C ILE A 114 0.59 -2.82 10.42
N ILE A 115 0.20 -3.98 9.85
CA ILE A 115 -1.06 -4.12 9.13
C ILE A 115 -2.25 -3.74 10.03
N ASN A 116 -2.26 -4.25 11.26
CA ASN A 116 -3.34 -3.97 12.20
C ASN A 116 -3.38 -2.50 12.62
N TRP A 117 -2.23 -1.88 12.83
CA TRP A 117 -2.15 -0.48 13.24
C TRP A 117 -2.57 0.45 12.09
N ASN A 118 -2.00 0.29 10.91
CA ASN A 118 -2.32 1.09 9.72
C ASN A 118 -3.81 0.95 9.32
N LYS A 119 -4.43 -0.22 9.53
CA LYS A 119 -5.89 -0.38 9.30
C LYS A 119 -6.77 0.30 10.34
N LYS A 120 -6.31 0.42 11.59
CA LYS A 120 -7.08 1.04 12.68
C LYS A 120 -7.03 2.56 12.67
N HIS A 121 -5.95 3.12 12.14
CA HIS A 121 -5.65 4.53 12.24
C HIS A 121 -5.61 5.17 10.85
N ASN A 122 -6.33 6.26 10.70
CA ASN A 122 -6.27 7.14 9.53
C ASN A 122 -5.70 8.48 10.00
N ILE A 123 -4.38 8.54 10.18
CA ILE A 123 -3.68 9.74 10.64
C ILE A 123 -3.20 10.54 9.45
N LEU A 124 -3.53 11.82 9.40
CA LEU A 124 -3.17 12.69 8.30
C LEU A 124 -2.19 13.77 8.74
N ILE A 125 -1.12 13.97 7.98
CA ILE A 125 -0.21 15.12 8.06
C ILE A 125 -0.42 15.97 6.82
N HIS A 126 -1.06 17.11 6.96
CA HIS A 126 -1.41 17.99 5.85
C HIS A 126 -2.15 17.32 4.69
N GLY A 127 -2.95 16.29 5.00
CA GLY A 127 -3.71 15.51 4.02
C GLY A 127 -3.01 14.25 3.51
N TYR A 128 -1.74 14.05 3.83
CA TYR A 128 -1.02 12.80 3.54
C TYR A 128 -1.24 11.77 4.64
N GLU A 129 -1.64 10.56 4.27
CA GLU A 129 -1.85 9.45 5.20
C GLU A 129 -0.51 8.95 5.75
N VAL A 130 -0.46 8.70 7.07
CA VAL A 130 0.75 8.18 7.71
C VAL A 130 0.68 6.67 7.79
N GLU A 131 1.60 6.02 7.09
CA GLU A 131 1.84 4.58 7.19
C GLU A 131 3.10 4.33 8.02
N VAL A 132 2.97 3.54 9.09
CA VAL A 132 4.11 3.15 9.92
C VAL A 132 4.68 1.82 9.48
N TYR A 133 5.99 1.68 9.60
CA TYR A 133 6.75 0.48 9.30
C TYR A 133 7.78 0.22 10.39
N VAL A 134 8.14 -1.05 10.59
CA VAL A 134 9.30 -1.46 11.42
C VAL A 134 10.29 -2.16 10.50
N GLN A 135 11.55 -1.79 10.63
CA GLN A 135 12.63 -2.30 9.81
C GLN A 135 13.85 -2.62 10.68
N ASP A 136 14.57 -3.70 10.34
CA ASP A 136 15.85 -3.98 10.98
C ASP A 136 16.85 -2.86 10.66
N SER A 137 17.53 -2.33 11.68
CA SER A 137 18.53 -1.28 11.52
C SER A 137 19.73 -1.70 10.66
N HIS A 138 19.91 -3.01 10.44
CA HIS A 138 20.94 -3.57 9.57
C HIS A 138 20.52 -3.72 8.10
N GLU A 139 19.26 -3.48 7.77
CA GLU A 139 18.78 -3.53 6.40
C GLU A 139 19.13 -2.26 5.63
N ASN A 140 19.52 -2.43 4.36
CA ASN A 140 19.79 -1.30 3.49
C ASN A 140 18.50 -0.59 3.07
N HIS A 141 18.50 0.74 3.12
CA HIS A 141 17.39 1.56 2.62
C HIS A 141 17.50 1.72 1.10
N VAL A 142 16.45 1.30 0.39
CA VAL A 142 16.32 1.49 -1.06
C VAL A 142 15.28 2.58 -1.31
N SER A 143 15.67 3.84 -1.11
CA SER A 143 14.83 5.01 -1.38
C SER A 143 15.67 6.11 -2.01
N MET A 144 15.03 7.01 -2.79
CA MET A 144 15.70 8.16 -3.39
C MET A 144 16.10 9.21 -2.37
N GLY A 145 15.32 9.38 -1.32
CA GLY A 145 15.59 10.22 -0.18
C GLY A 145 15.30 9.47 1.11
N VAL A 146 16.13 9.67 2.12
CA VAL A 146 15.98 9.12 3.46
C VAL A 146 16.30 10.23 4.46
N TYR A 147 15.33 10.62 5.26
CA TYR A 147 15.48 11.66 6.27
C TYR A 147 15.30 11.07 7.66
N SER A 148 16.27 11.31 8.55
CA SER A 148 16.11 10.97 9.96
C SER A 148 15.24 12.01 10.66
N VAL A 149 14.02 11.59 10.98
CA VAL A 149 13.07 12.41 11.75
C VAL A 149 13.59 12.58 13.18
N LEU A 150 14.29 11.57 13.70
CA LEU A 150 14.84 11.60 15.06
C LEU A 150 15.98 12.64 15.18
N ARG A 151 16.91 12.67 14.23
CA ARG A 151 18.06 13.58 14.24
C ARG A 151 17.76 14.94 13.60
N GLY A 152 16.76 14.99 12.70
CA GLY A 152 16.43 16.20 11.96
C GLY A 152 17.39 16.48 10.79
N ASP A 153 17.95 15.43 10.16
CA ASP A 153 18.89 15.54 9.06
C ASP A 153 18.67 14.48 7.96
N TRP A 154 19.25 14.74 6.79
CA TRP A 154 19.24 13.79 5.68
C TRP A 154 20.28 12.70 5.88
N VAL A 155 19.83 11.44 5.96
CA VAL A 155 20.71 10.26 5.84
C VAL A 155 21.14 10.12 4.38
N GLN A 156 20.19 10.32 3.46
CA GLN A 156 20.44 10.38 2.02
C GLN A 156 19.55 11.48 1.43
N ALA A 157 20.15 12.59 1.04
CA ALA A 157 19.41 13.69 0.41
C ALA A 157 18.93 13.25 -0.98
N PRO A 158 17.69 13.59 -1.35
CA PRO A 158 17.14 13.22 -2.65
C PRO A 158 17.82 14.03 -3.77
N VAL A 159 18.10 13.35 -4.85
CA VAL A 159 18.58 14.00 -6.08
C VAL A 159 17.38 14.15 -7.03
N ARG A 160 17.18 15.37 -7.56
CA ARG A 160 16.17 15.61 -8.56
C ARG A 160 16.60 14.97 -9.88
N ASP A 161 15.90 13.93 -10.27
CA ASP A 161 16.08 13.27 -11.55
C ASP A 161 15.11 13.89 -12.58
N ASN A 162 15.47 13.80 -13.86
CA ASN A 162 14.60 14.20 -14.97
C ASN A 162 14.45 13.04 -15.96
N PRO A 163 13.75 11.97 -15.56
CA PRO A 163 13.63 10.76 -16.36
C PRO A 163 12.82 11.00 -17.63
N LYS A 164 13.23 10.38 -18.70
CA LYS A 164 12.43 10.34 -19.95
C LYS A 164 11.35 9.28 -19.80
N ILE A 165 10.15 9.71 -19.42
CA ILE A 165 8.99 8.83 -19.21
C ILE A 165 8.16 8.75 -20.50
N ASN A 166 7.88 7.54 -20.98
CA ASN A 166 6.91 7.30 -22.03
C ASN A 166 5.50 7.15 -21.43
N TYR A 167 4.82 8.26 -21.21
CA TYR A 167 3.49 8.29 -20.60
C TYR A 167 2.44 7.46 -21.37
N MET A 168 2.57 7.35 -22.70
CA MET A 168 1.66 6.54 -23.52
C MET A 168 1.79 5.06 -23.21
N ASP A 169 3.01 4.56 -23.04
CA ASP A 169 3.23 3.16 -22.70
C ASP A 169 2.86 2.88 -21.23
N VAL A 170 3.11 3.82 -20.31
CA VAL A 170 2.62 3.74 -18.92
C VAL A 170 1.10 3.59 -18.91
N LYS A 171 0.37 4.46 -19.63
CA LYS A 171 -1.09 4.42 -19.73
C LYS A 171 -1.57 3.08 -20.30
N LYS A 172 -1.01 2.62 -21.42
CA LYS A 172 -1.36 1.33 -22.04
C LYS A 172 -1.16 0.15 -21.07
N LYS A 173 -0.03 0.14 -20.33
CA LYS A 173 0.26 -0.90 -19.34
C LYS A 173 -0.74 -0.88 -18.19
N ALA A 174 -1.08 0.30 -17.67
CA ALA A 174 -2.09 0.45 -16.62
C ALA A 174 -3.47 -0.04 -17.08
N LEU A 175 -3.95 0.45 -18.22
CA LEU A 175 -5.25 0.06 -18.79
C LEU A 175 -5.36 -1.45 -19.01
N LYS A 176 -4.29 -2.09 -19.50
CA LYS A 176 -4.27 -3.55 -19.68
C LYS A 176 -4.45 -4.30 -18.35
N LEU A 177 -3.87 -3.81 -17.27
CA LEU A 177 -4.02 -4.42 -15.94
C LEU A 177 -5.40 -4.13 -15.35
N MET A 178 -5.94 -2.91 -15.54
CA MET A 178 -7.30 -2.55 -15.14
C MET A 178 -8.33 -3.47 -15.81
N SER A 179 -8.24 -3.68 -17.11
CA SER A 179 -9.13 -4.59 -17.86
C SER A 179 -9.11 -6.04 -17.33
N LEU A 180 -7.95 -6.52 -16.87
CA LEU A 180 -7.89 -7.85 -16.23
C LEU A 180 -8.66 -7.88 -14.90
N ILE A 181 -8.57 -6.80 -14.11
CA ILE A 181 -9.27 -6.68 -12.82
C ILE A 181 -10.78 -6.56 -13.06
N ASP A 182 -11.20 -5.80 -14.08
CA ASP A 182 -12.60 -5.71 -14.50
C ASP A 182 -13.15 -7.08 -14.94
N GLY A 183 -12.32 -7.87 -15.64
CA GLY A 183 -12.65 -9.25 -15.98
C GLY A 183 -12.90 -10.14 -14.75
N ALA A 184 -12.07 -10.00 -13.70
CA ALA A 184 -12.27 -10.72 -12.44
C ALA A 184 -13.55 -10.27 -11.72
N GLN A 185 -13.85 -8.96 -11.74
CA GLN A 185 -15.09 -8.41 -11.22
C GLN A 185 -16.31 -8.97 -11.97
N GLY A 186 -16.23 -9.10 -13.29
CA GLY A 186 -17.28 -9.70 -14.10
C GLY A 186 -17.56 -11.16 -13.70
N LEU A 187 -16.52 -11.96 -13.45
CA LEU A 187 -16.68 -13.33 -12.95
C LEU A 187 -17.39 -13.35 -11.59
N PHE A 188 -16.99 -12.48 -10.66
CA PHE A 188 -17.61 -12.36 -9.35
C PHE A 188 -19.09 -11.99 -9.45
N THR A 189 -19.43 -11.00 -10.28
CA THR A 189 -20.82 -10.53 -10.49
C THR A 189 -21.70 -11.63 -11.06
N HIS A 190 -21.15 -12.51 -11.90
CA HIS A 190 -21.84 -13.68 -12.42
C HIS A 190 -21.82 -14.90 -11.48
N GLN A 191 -21.45 -14.71 -10.20
CA GLN A 191 -21.38 -15.74 -9.17
C GLN A 191 -20.43 -16.92 -9.48
N LYS A 192 -19.46 -16.68 -10.36
CA LYS A 192 -18.37 -17.61 -10.67
C LYS A 192 -17.21 -17.39 -9.69
N TYR A 193 -17.43 -17.71 -8.43
CA TYR A 193 -16.53 -17.33 -7.35
C TYR A 193 -15.18 -18.05 -7.43
N ASP A 194 -15.15 -19.35 -7.77
CA ASP A 194 -13.91 -20.11 -7.97
C ASP A 194 -13.04 -19.49 -9.08
N ASP A 195 -13.66 -19.21 -10.24
CA ASP A 195 -12.96 -18.59 -11.37
C ASP A 195 -12.47 -17.16 -11.01
N SER A 196 -13.29 -16.37 -10.28
CA SER A 196 -12.92 -15.03 -9.82
C SER A 196 -11.76 -15.07 -8.84
N TYR A 197 -11.77 -15.99 -7.88
CA TYR A 197 -10.68 -16.19 -6.92
C TYR A 197 -9.37 -16.53 -7.62
N ASP A 198 -9.38 -17.58 -8.45
CA ASP A 198 -8.18 -18.04 -9.17
C ASP A 198 -7.63 -16.98 -10.12
N PHE A 199 -8.52 -16.25 -10.81
CA PHE A 199 -8.10 -15.18 -11.71
C PHE A 199 -7.53 -13.99 -10.94
N SER A 200 -8.16 -13.58 -9.84
CA SER A 200 -7.67 -12.52 -8.96
C SER A 200 -6.29 -12.85 -8.38
N LYS A 201 -6.08 -14.10 -7.95
CA LYS A 201 -4.77 -14.59 -7.49
C LYS A 201 -3.69 -14.44 -8.56
N LYS A 202 -3.96 -14.90 -9.77
CA LYS A 202 -3.04 -14.78 -10.91
C LYS A 202 -2.73 -13.32 -11.26
N ILE A 203 -3.72 -12.43 -11.18
CA ILE A 203 -3.54 -10.99 -11.42
C ILE A 203 -2.65 -10.38 -10.33
N LYS A 204 -2.88 -10.69 -9.03
CA LYS A 204 -2.03 -10.22 -7.91
C LYS A 204 -0.57 -10.63 -8.11
N GLU A 205 -0.32 -11.89 -8.45
CA GLU A 205 1.04 -12.39 -8.73
C GLU A 205 1.68 -11.69 -9.94
N LYS A 206 0.91 -11.50 -11.02
CA LYS A 206 1.37 -10.80 -12.22
C LYS A 206 1.74 -9.36 -11.92
N ILE A 207 0.91 -8.61 -11.19
CA ILE A 207 1.18 -7.22 -10.83
C ILE A 207 2.43 -7.13 -9.93
N ARG A 208 2.57 -8.02 -8.95
CA ARG A 208 3.75 -8.09 -8.08
C ARG A 208 5.04 -8.31 -8.88
N LYS A 209 5.03 -9.31 -9.77
CA LYS A 209 6.19 -9.62 -10.64
C LYS A 209 6.49 -8.46 -11.60
N PHE A 210 5.45 -7.89 -12.19
CA PHE A 210 5.55 -6.76 -13.12
C PHE A 210 6.22 -5.56 -12.46
N ARG A 211 5.74 -5.12 -11.27
CA ARG A 211 6.35 -4.01 -10.51
C ARG A 211 7.79 -4.31 -10.12
N ARG A 212 8.06 -5.52 -9.59
CA ARG A 212 9.42 -5.91 -9.18
C ARG A 212 10.40 -5.83 -10.34
N CYS A 213 10.07 -6.42 -11.50
CA CYS A 213 10.91 -6.37 -12.68
C CYS A 213 11.14 -4.93 -13.19
N GLY A 214 10.14 -4.07 -13.09
CA GLY A 214 10.27 -2.65 -13.42
C GLY A 214 11.25 -1.94 -12.50
N LEU A 215 11.10 -2.12 -11.18
CA LEU A 215 11.99 -1.53 -10.17
C LEU A 215 13.45 -2.00 -10.34
N GLU A 216 13.66 -3.29 -10.62
CA GLU A 216 14.99 -3.86 -10.83
C GLU A 216 15.68 -3.32 -12.09
N LYS A 217 14.95 -3.05 -13.16
CA LYS A 217 15.51 -2.63 -14.47
C LYS A 217 15.57 -1.12 -14.67
N GLY A 218 14.56 -0.41 -14.26
CA GLY A 218 14.39 1.03 -14.53
C GLY A 218 14.10 1.87 -13.30
N GLY A 219 14.16 1.28 -12.10
CA GLY A 219 13.94 1.99 -10.85
C GLY A 219 12.50 2.51 -10.69
N ILE A 220 12.35 3.52 -9.86
CA ILE A 220 11.04 4.09 -9.49
C ILE A 220 10.31 4.77 -10.65
N PHE A 221 11.03 5.18 -11.71
CA PHE A 221 10.47 5.79 -12.91
C PHE A 221 10.23 4.80 -14.04
N SER A 222 10.41 3.49 -13.81
CA SER A 222 10.05 2.47 -14.79
C SER A 222 8.56 2.54 -15.11
N GLU A 223 8.23 2.29 -16.38
CA GLU A 223 6.83 2.29 -16.84
C GLU A 223 5.96 1.33 -16.04
N GLU A 224 6.53 0.21 -15.60
CA GLU A 224 5.88 -0.80 -14.78
C GLU A 224 5.52 -0.26 -13.39
N ASN A 225 6.44 0.43 -12.73
CA ASN A 225 6.17 1.02 -11.42
C ASN A 225 5.20 2.20 -11.53
N LEU A 226 5.31 3.01 -12.58
CA LEU A 226 4.38 4.11 -12.83
C LEU A 226 2.97 3.60 -13.15
N ALA A 227 2.84 2.53 -13.95
CA ALA A 227 1.55 1.88 -14.20
C ALA A 227 0.96 1.30 -12.90
N PHE A 228 1.78 0.72 -12.04
CA PHE A 228 1.34 0.27 -10.70
C PHE A 228 0.82 1.45 -9.85
N LYS A 229 1.49 2.61 -9.85
CA LYS A 229 1.02 3.82 -9.17
C LYS A 229 -0.35 4.27 -9.68
N ILE A 230 -0.59 4.21 -11.00
CA ILE A 230 -1.90 4.52 -11.59
C ILE A 230 -2.98 3.55 -11.07
N LEU A 231 -2.71 2.24 -11.06
CA LEU A 231 -3.65 1.25 -10.53
C LEU A 231 -4.02 1.56 -9.06
N ARG A 232 -3.02 1.86 -8.22
CA ARG A 232 -3.24 2.21 -6.81
C ARG A 232 -4.14 3.43 -6.66
N ARG A 233 -3.82 4.53 -7.35
CA ARG A 233 -4.55 5.80 -7.30
C ARG A 233 -6.00 5.73 -7.75
N ASN A 234 -6.28 4.81 -8.69
CA ASN A 234 -7.64 4.59 -9.20
C ASN A 234 -8.38 3.46 -8.45
N GLY A 235 -7.90 3.03 -7.27
CA GLY A 235 -8.56 2.04 -6.43
C GLY A 235 -8.55 0.60 -6.96
N TYR A 236 -7.87 0.35 -8.08
CA TYR A 236 -7.86 -0.98 -8.70
C TYR A 236 -7.13 -2.04 -7.88
N LEU A 237 -6.10 -1.66 -7.11
CA LEU A 237 -5.38 -2.60 -6.25
C LEU A 237 -6.22 -3.00 -5.04
N GLU A 238 -6.92 -2.06 -4.44
CA GLU A 238 -7.86 -2.31 -3.35
C GLU A 238 -9.00 -3.22 -3.84
N ARG A 239 -9.66 -2.83 -4.95
CA ARG A 239 -10.72 -3.65 -5.57
C ARG A 239 -10.25 -5.07 -5.89
N LEU A 240 -9.02 -5.25 -6.40
CA LEU A 240 -8.46 -6.59 -6.64
C LEU A 240 -8.25 -7.37 -5.35
N SER A 241 -7.84 -6.70 -4.27
CA SER A 241 -7.69 -7.33 -2.96
C SER A 241 -9.04 -7.79 -2.40
N ASP A 242 -10.05 -6.94 -2.52
CA ASP A 242 -11.42 -7.24 -2.07
C ASP A 242 -12.03 -8.38 -2.89
N LEU A 243 -11.86 -8.36 -4.22
CA LEU A 243 -12.32 -9.45 -5.08
C LEU A 243 -11.70 -10.80 -4.67
N PHE A 244 -10.41 -10.81 -4.40
CA PHE A 244 -9.73 -12.03 -3.95
C PHE A 244 -10.31 -12.54 -2.63
N THR A 245 -10.50 -11.66 -1.65
CA THR A 245 -11.04 -12.01 -0.32
C THR A 245 -12.51 -12.41 -0.40
N ASN A 246 -13.33 -11.57 -1.04
CA ASN A 246 -14.77 -11.81 -1.13
C ASN A 246 -15.10 -13.07 -1.94
N SER A 247 -14.34 -13.36 -3.01
CA SER A 247 -14.49 -14.61 -3.78
C SER A 247 -14.22 -15.82 -2.90
N TYR A 248 -13.15 -15.78 -2.09
CA TYR A 248 -12.84 -16.84 -1.14
C TYR A 248 -13.94 -17.02 -0.10
N ASP A 249 -14.43 -15.92 0.46
CA ASP A 249 -15.48 -15.94 1.47
C ASP A 249 -16.78 -16.54 0.92
N GLU A 250 -17.16 -16.20 -0.32
CA GLU A 250 -18.33 -16.79 -0.99
C GLU A 250 -18.16 -18.29 -1.26
N MET A 251 -16.96 -18.74 -1.69
CA MET A 251 -16.66 -20.15 -1.89
C MET A 251 -16.74 -20.96 -0.60
N MET A 252 -16.28 -20.38 0.52
CA MET A 252 -16.24 -21.06 1.83
C MET A 252 -17.57 -20.96 2.60
N SER A 253 -18.48 -20.09 2.18
CA SER A 253 -19.73 -19.84 2.88
C SER A 253 -20.82 -20.83 2.51
N LEU A 254 -21.40 -21.50 3.50
CA LEU A 254 -22.62 -22.27 3.33
C LEU A 254 -23.84 -21.33 3.50
N ARG A 255 -24.33 -20.76 2.40
CA ARG A 255 -25.57 -19.97 2.43
C ARG A 255 -26.78 -20.90 2.50
N GLY A 256 -27.07 -21.41 3.70
CA GLY A 256 -28.32 -22.14 3.94
C GLY A 256 -29.53 -21.21 3.92
N ASN A 257 -30.68 -21.69 3.43
CA ASN A 257 -31.98 -21.01 3.49
C ASN A 257 -32.48 -20.90 4.95
N TYR A 258 -31.69 -20.35 5.87
CA TYR A 258 -32.05 -20.22 7.29
C TYR A 258 -33.29 -19.34 7.48
N ARG A 259 -33.55 -18.33 6.63
CA ARG A 259 -34.75 -17.50 6.70
C ARG A 259 -36.05 -18.29 6.50
N ARG A 260 -36.09 -19.31 5.63
CA ARG A 260 -37.26 -20.17 5.45
C ARG A 260 -37.48 -21.12 6.64
N LYS A 261 -36.41 -21.63 7.26
CA LYS A 261 -36.55 -22.51 8.43
C LYS A 261 -37.08 -21.78 9.66
N TRP A 262 -36.63 -20.56 9.93
CA TRP A 262 -37.13 -19.74 11.04
C TRP A 262 -38.57 -19.25 10.82
N GLN A 263 -38.93 -18.87 9.64
CA GLN A 263 -40.30 -18.47 9.32
C GLN A 263 -41.30 -19.65 9.41
N ASN A 264 -40.89 -20.87 9.07
CA ASN A 264 -41.70 -22.08 9.25
C ASN A 264 -41.74 -22.53 10.73
N PHE A 265 -40.70 -22.28 11.52
CA PHE A 265 -40.67 -22.58 12.95
C PHE A 265 -41.66 -21.67 13.71
N ILE A 266 -41.65 -20.36 13.42
CA ILE A 266 -42.56 -19.38 14.05
C ILE A 266 -44.02 -19.64 13.66
N LYS A 267 -44.30 -20.05 12.42
CA LYS A 267 -45.67 -20.38 12.00
C LYS A 267 -46.25 -21.64 12.67
N ASN A 268 -45.41 -22.59 13.01
CA ASN A 268 -45.87 -23.82 13.70
C ASN A 268 -46.09 -23.63 15.20
N ASP A 269 -45.50 -22.58 15.82
CA ASP A 269 -45.76 -22.24 17.22
C ASP A 269 -47.00 -21.35 17.45
N GLU A 270 -47.54 -20.75 16.37
CA GLU A 270 -48.80 -19.97 16.42
C GLU A 270 -50.05 -20.82 16.15
N GLU A 271 -49.94 -22.10 15.76
CA GLU A 271 -51.02 -23.02 15.52
C GLU A 271 -51.20 -24.09 16.63
N THR A 272 -50.49 -23.98 17.75
CA THR A 272 -50.66 -24.80 18.92
C THR A 272 -51.11 -23.96 20.11
#